data_ced7746eb882d518b30cfb6eee22425b
#
_entry.id   ced7746eb882d518b30cfb6eee22425b
#
_cell.length_a   1.000
_cell.length_b   1.000
_cell.length_c   1.000
_cell.angle_alpha   90.00
_cell.angle_beta   90.00
_cell.angle_gamma   90.00
#
_symmetry.space_group_name_H-M   'P 1'
#
loop_
_entity.id
_entity.type
_entity.pdbx_description
1 polymer ?
#
loop_
_entity_poly.entity_id
_entity_poly.type
_entity_poly.pdbx_seq_one_letter_code
_entity_poly.pdbx_strand_id
1 'polypeptide(L)'
;MTNGEIIRELYEAFGTGNVPAVLGAFDENISWTEAEGFMYSGTYEGPNGVLAGVFMRIATEWEDFTVVASKIVDGGDGNVISTGTYSGKYLKTGKSMSVPFAHEWELRDGKIVKFNQHTDTLVIARDLGL
;
A
#
# COMPACT_ATOMS: atom_id res chain seq x y z
N MET A 1 15.15 13.34 8.07
CA MET A 1 14.67 11.95 8.18
C MET A 1 15.29 11.07 7.11
N THR A 2 15.61 9.84 7.47
CA THR A 2 16.02 8.84 6.48
C THR A 2 14.83 8.40 5.65
N ASN A 3 15.07 7.79 4.49
CA ASN A 3 14.00 7.24 3.66
C ASN A 3 13.22 6.15 4.40
N GLY A 4 13.92 5.31 5.18
CA GLY A 4 13.25 4.30 6.01
C GLY A 4 12.31 4.91 7.05
N GLU A 5 12.70 6.02 7.67
CA GLU A 5 11.84 6.73 8.62
C GLU A 5 10.62 7.33 7.94
N ILE A 6 10.77 7.87 6.73
CA ILE A 6 9.64 8.40 5.94
C ILE A 6 8.62 7.29 5.68
N ILE A 7 9.07 6.11 5.28
CA ILE A 7 8.18 4.97 5.02
C ILE A 7 7.53 4.48 6.32
N ARG A 8 8.25 4.46 7.44
CA ARG A 8 7.67 4.09 8.73
C ARG A 8 6.53 5.03 9.11
N GLU A 9 6.75 6.33 8.99
CA GLU A 9 5.72 7.33 9.28
C GLU A 9 4.52 7.23 8.33
N LEU A 10 4.76 6.84 7.06
CA LEU A 10 3.70 6.60 6.09
C LEU A 10 2.75 5.49 6.58
N TYR A 11 3.29 4.36 7.04
CA TYR A 11 2.47 3.27 7.57
C TYR A 11 1.71 3.68 8.83
N GLU A 12 2.33 4.48 9.70
CA GLU A 12 1.65 5.01 10.88
C GLU A 12 0.48 5.91 10.49
N ALA A 13 0.69 6.80 9.55
CA ALA A 13 -0.36 7.69 9.04
C ALA A 13 -1.50 6.89 8.41
N PHE A 14 -1.18 5.87 7.62
CA PHE A 14 -2.18 4.99 7.02
C PHE A 14 -2.98 4.26 8.09
N GLY A 15 -2.31 3.75 9.13
CA GLY A 15 -2.94 3.03 10.24
C GLY A 15 -3.87 3.88 11.09
N THR A 16 -3.66 5.19 11.14
CA THR A 16 -4.53 6.13 11.87
C THR A 16 -5.57 6.80 10.97
N GLY A 17 -5.62 6.43 9.69
CA GLY A 17 -6.54 7.05 8.74
C GLY A 17 -6.18 8.47 8.35
N ASN A 18 -4.94 8.89 8.57
CA ASN A 18 -4.47 10.22 8.22
C ASN A 18 -4.10 10.30 6.72
N VAL A 19 -5.09 10.27 5.86
CA VAL A 19 -4.92 10.28 4.41
C VAL A 19 -4.15 11.52 3.92
N PRO A 20 -4.40 12.74 4.42
CA PRO A 20 -3.61 13.90 4.00
C PRO A 20 -2.11 13.73 4.24
N ALA A 21 -1.70 13.13 5.35
CA ALA A 21 -0.28 12.87 5.63
C ALA A 21 0.29 11.82 4.67
N VAL A 22 -0.48 10.79 4.34
CA VAL A 22 -0.07 9.78 3.35
C VAL A 22 0.15 10.44 1.99
N LEU A 23 -0.81 11.19 1.49
CA LEU A 23 -0.71 11.85 0.19
C LEU A 23 0.39 12.92 0.17
N GLY A 24 0.62 13.58 1.31
CA GLY A 24 1.68 14.59 1.45
C GLY A 24 3.10 14.01 1.35
N ALA A 25 3.27 12.71 1.54
CA ALA A 25 4.56 12.04 1.37
C ALA A 25 4.84 11.69 -0.10
N PHE A 26 3.85 11.81 -0.98
CA PHE A 26 3.98 11.46 -2.40
C PHE A 26 4.51 12.62 -3.23
N ASP A 27 5.38 12.31 -4.18
CA ASP A 27 5.71 13.22 -5.27
C ASP A 27 4.45 13.43 -6.13
N GLU A 28 4.31 14.61 -6.72
CA GLU A 28 3.15 14.91 -7.58
C GLU A 28 3.04 14.00 -8.80
N ASN A 29 4.15 13.38 -9.20
CA ASN A 29 4.24 12.47 -10.35
C ASN A 29 4.43 11.01 -9.90
N ILE A 30 4.04 10.66 -8.68
CA ILE A 30 4.18 9.28 -8.18
C ILE A 30 3.56 8.28 -9.14
N SER A 31 4.23 7.14 -9.31
CA SER A 31 3.73 5.97 -10.04
C SER A 31 3.50 4.86 -9.02
N TRP A 32 2.26 4.43 -8.87
CA TRP A 32 1.82 3.45 -7.87
C TRP A 32 1.26 2.22 -8.56
N THR A 33 1.96 1.09 -8.42
CA THR A 33 1.56 -0.14 -9.09
C THR A 33 1.05 -1.17 -8.07
N GLU A 34 -0.21 -1.59 -8.26
CA GLU A 34 -0.80 -2.71 -7.55
C GLU A 34 -0.59 -3.99 -8.36
N ALA A 35 -0.34 -5.10 -7.65
CA ALA A 35 0.06 -6.37 -8.25
C ALA A 35 -0.96 -6.89 -9.26
N GLU A 36 -0.46 -7.42 -10.37
CA GLU A 36 -1.27 -8.15 -11.33
C GLU A 36 -1.91 -9.36 -10.63
N GLY A 37 -3.20 -9.57 -10.87
CA GLY A 37 -3.97 -10.60 -10.17
C GLY A 37 -4.66 -10.12 -8.91
N PHE A 38 -4.30 -8.96 -8.39
CA PHE A 38 -5.02 -8.33 -7.28
C PHE A 38 -6.21 -7.52 -7.82
N MET A 39 -7.26 -7.37 -6.99
CA MET A 39 -8.50 -6.70 -7.42
C MET A 39 -8.31 -5.25 -7.84
N TYR A 40 -7.27 -4.57 -7.36
CA TYR A 40 -6.94 -3.20 -7.73
C TYR A 40 -5.73 -3.12 -8.67
N SER A 41 -5.43 -4.21 -9.39
CA SER A 41 -4.26 -4.27 -10.28
C SER A 41 -4.21 -3.10 -11.26
N GLY A 42 -3.01 -2.65 -11.57
CA GLY A 42 -2.77 -1.55 -12.49
C GLY A 42 -1.81 -0.53 -11.92
N THR A 43 -1.53 0.48 -12.70
CA THR A 43 -0.65 1.58 -12.31
C THR A 43 -1.45 2.88 -12.24
N TYR A 44 -1.32 3.57 -11.11
CA TYR A 44 -2.04 4.81 -10.82
C TYR A 44 -1.03 5.95 -10.75
N GLU A 45 -1.36 7.07 -11.38
CA GLU A 45 -0.45 8.21 -11.50
C GLU A 45 -0.90 9.37 -10.61
N GLY A 46 0.05 9.94 -9.87
CA GLY A 46 -0.16 11.09 -9.00
C GLY A 46 -0.95 10.78 -7.73
N PRO A 47 -0.89 11.65 -6.70
CA PRO A 47 -1.59 11.43 -5.44
C PRO A 47 -3.10 11.21 -5.61
N ASN A 48 -3.74 11.99 -6.48
CA ASN A 48 -5.20 11.84 -6.70
C ASN A 48 -5.55 10.53 -7.39
N GLY A 49 -4.69 10.04 -8.30
CA GLY A 49 -4.88 8.75 -8.94
C GLY A 49 -4.82 7.61 -7.95
N VAL A 50 -3.87 7.66 -7.03
CA VAL A 50 -3.73 6.65 -5.96
C VAL A 50 -4.91 6.73 -4.99
N LEU A 51 -5.32 7.94 -4.60
CA LEU A 51 -6.45 8.13 -3.72
C LEU A 51 -7.73 7.52 -4.30
N ALA A 52 -8.08 7.88 -5.53
CA ALA A 52 -9.31 7.41 -6.17
C ALA A 52 -9.24 5.92 -6.54
N GLY A 53 -8.10 5.46 -7.03
CA GLY A 53 -7.94 4.10 -7.55
C GLY A 53 -7.70 3.04 -6.47
N VAL A 54 -7.15 3.42 -5.33
CA VAL A 54 -6.76 2.48 -4.27
C VAL A 54 -7.38 2.82 -2.93
N PHE A 55 -7.04 3.96 -2.35
CA PHE A 55 -7.38 4.26 -0.95
C PHE A 55 -8.88 4.43 -0.70
N MET A 56 -9.60 5.11 -1.59
CA MET A 56 -11.04 5.26 -1.46
C MET A 56 -11.77 3.93 -1.65
N ARG A 57 -11.25 3.06 -2.49
CA ARG A 57 -11.81 1.72 -2.68
C ARG A 57 -11.60 0.86 -1.43
N ILE A 58 -10.42 0.93 -0.83
CA ILE A 58 -10.15 0.26 0.45
C ILE A 58 -11.12 0.77 1.52
N ALA A 59 -11.30 2.08 1.62
CA ALA A 59 -12.15 2.70 2.64
C ALA A 59 -13.62 2.31 2.52
N THR A 60 -14.11 2.05 1.30
CA THR A 60 -15.54 1.79 1.05
C THR A 60 -15.88 0.32 0.83
N GLU A 61 -14.92 -0.49 0.40
CA GLU A 61 -15.15 -1.90 0.02
C GLU A 61 -14.74 -2.90 1.10
N TRP A 62 -14.07 -2.44 2.17
CA TRP A 62 -13.55 -3.30 3.22
C TRP A 62 -13.98 -2.83 4.61
N GLU A 63 -14.04 -3.78 5.54
CA GLU A 63 -14.16 -3.54 6.97
C GLU A 63 -12.84 -3.93 7.63
N ASP A 64 -12.30 -3.04 8.46
CA ASP A 64 -11.07 -3.27 9.23
C ASP A 64 -9.87 -3.69 8.36
N PHE A 65 -9.69 -3.05 7.21
CA PHE A 65 -8.50 -3.29 6.38
C PHE A 65 -7.27 -2.76 7.11
N THR A 66 -6.32 -3.66 7.38
CA THR A 66 -5.08 -3.30 8.09
C THR A 66 -3.85 -3.61 7.25
N VAL A 67 -2.87 -2.75 7.37
CA VAL A 67 -1.55 -2.91 6.74
C VAL A 67 -0.51 -2.80 7.85
N VAL A 68 0.06 -3.93 8.24
CA VAL A 68 1.07 -3.96 9.30
C VAL A 68 2.42 -4.27 8.68
N ALA A 69 3.31 -3.27 8.64
CA ALA A 69 4.69 -3.45 8.20
C ALA A 69 5.53 -3.94 9.39
N SER A 70 6.01 -5.16 9.30
CA SER A 70 6.83 -5.76 10.36
C SER A 70 8.32 -5.55 10.14
N LYS A 71 8.75 -5.23 8.92
CA LYS A 71 10.15 -4.99 8.58
C LYS A 71 10.24 -3.88 7.53
N ILE A 72 11.14 -2.93 7.77
CA ILE A 72 11.45 -1.86 6.82
C ILE A 72 12.96 -1.84 6.65
N VAL A 73 13.43 -2.02 5.41
CA VAL A 73 14.85 -2.07 5.08
C VAL A 73 15.18 -0.91 4.15
N ASP A 74 16.01 0.01 4.60
CA ASP A 74 16.53 1.08 3.76
C ASP A 74 17.71 0.53 2.98
N GLY A 75 17.53 0.39 1.66
CA GLY A 75 18.52 -0.20 0.77
C GLY A 75 19.53 0.79 0.19
N GLY A 76 19.41 2.07 0.54
CA GLY A 76 20.24 3.12 -0.07
C GLY A 76 19.76 3.52 -1.45
N ASP A 77 20.29 4.61 -1.98
CA ASP A 77 19.97 5.13 -3.32
C ASP A 77 18.46 5.39 -3.54
N GLY A 78 17.76 5.73 -2.46
CA GLY A 78 16.33 5.99 -2.53
C GLY A 78 15.44 4.75 -2.48
N ASN A 79 16.02 3.54 -2.34
CA ASN A 79 15.26 2.30 -2.34
C ASN A 79 14.95 1.85 -0.91
N VAL A 80 13.67 1.56 -0.64
CA VAL A 80 13.21 0.99 0.63
C VAL A 80 12.35 -0.22 0.32
N ILE A 81 12.59 -1.32 1.05
CA ILE A 81 11.77 -2.52 0.95
C ILE A 81 11.08 -2.74 2.30
N SER A 82 9.80 -3.02 2.27
CA SER A 82 9.06 -3.33 3.48
C SER A 82 8.27 -4.62 3.29
N THR A 83 8.13 -5.38 4.38
CA THR A 83 7.33 -6.61 4.40
C THR A 83 6.40 -6.59 5.59
N GLY A 84 5.28 -7.28 5.45
CA GLY A 84 4.29 -7.32 6.52
C GLY A 84 3.07 -8.15 6.14
N THR A 85 1.93 -7.77 6.69
CA THR A 85 0.68 -8.50 6.55
C THR A 85 -0.49 -7.56 6.26
N TYR A 86 -1.29 -7.91 5.25
CA TYR A 86 -2.61 -7.35 5.05
C TYR A 86 -3.64 -8.22 5.75
N SER A 87 -4.65 -7.59 6.34
CA SER A 87 -5.84 -8.30 6.81
C SER A 87 -7.07 -7.43 6.63
N GLY A 88 -8.23 -8.05 6.53
CA GLY A 88 -9.47 -7.33 6.40
C GLY A 88 -10.61 -8.22 5.92
N LYS A 89 -11.83 -7.68 6.03
CA LYS A 89 -13.05 -8.34 5.57
C LYS A 89 -13.56 -7.60 4.33
N TYR A 90 -13.70 -8.34 3.23
CA TYR A 90 -14.21 -7.80 1.99
C TYR A 90 -15.75 -7.77 2.06
N LEU A 91 -16.33 -6.59 2.01
CA LEU A 91 -17.77 -6.41 2.23
C LEU A 91 -18.63 -7.11 1.19
N LYS A 92 -18.18 -7.16 -0.06
CA LYS A 92 -18.94 -7.78 -1.15
C LYS A 92 -19.21 -9.27 -0.91
N THR A 93 -18.28 -10.00 -0.32
CA THR A 93 -18.44 -11.44 -0.06
C THR A 93 -18.62 -11.76 1.41
N GLY A 94 -18.33 -10.83 2.31
CA GLY A 94 -18.36 -11.05 3.74
C GLY A 94 -17.22 -11.93 4.25
N LYS A 95 -16.23 -12.23 3.41
CA LYS A 95 -15.10 -13.11 3.77
C LYS A 95 -13.88 -12.29 4.12
N SER A 96 -13.03 -12.88 4.97
CA SER A 96 -11.82 -12.23 5.49
C SER A 96 -10.57 -12.88 4.92
N MET A 97 -9.50 -12.08 4.85
CA MET A 97 -8.18 -12.55 4.46
C MET A 97 -7.12 -12.14 5.48
N SER A 98 -6.01 -12.85 5.48
CA SER A 98 -4.76 -12.44 6.13
C SER A 98 -3.63 -12.97 5.27
N VAL A 99 -2.86 -12.08 4.63
CA VAL A 99 -1.86 -12.47 3.64
C VAL A 99 -0.58 -11.64 3.79
N PRO A 100 0.59 -12.19 3.44
CA PRO A 100 1.82 -11.42 3.45
C PRO A 100 1.89 -10.44 2.29
N PHE A 101 2.64 -9.37 2.49
CA PHE A 101 3.00 -8.45 1.41
C PHE A 101 4.48 -8.10 1.43
N ALA A 102 4.98 -7.65 0.29
CA ALA A 102 6.23 -6.93 0.17
C ALA A 102 5.98 -5.68 -0.67
N HIS A 103 6.51 -4.56 -0.24
CA HIS A 103 6.40 -3.29 -0.94
C HIS A 103 7.77 -2.79 -1.34
N GLU A 104 7.92 -2.39 -2.60
CA GLU A 104 9.11 -1.70 -3.09
C GLU A 104 8.81 -0.22 -3.22
N TRP A 105 9.61 0.59 -2.56
CA TRP A 105 9.49 2.04 -2.56
C TRP A 105 10.71 2.68 -3.19
N GLU A 106 10.49 3.71 -3.99
CA GLU A 106 11.55 4.57 -4.47
C GLU A 106 11.26 6.00 -4.03
N LEU A 107 12.25 6.65 -3.41
CA LEU A 107 12.14 8.01 -2.93
C LEU A 107 13.19 8.90 -3.60
N ARG A 108 12.84 10.15 -3.81
CA ARG A 108 13.74 11.19 -4.31
C ARG A 108 13.46 12.48 -3.56
N ASP A 109 14.51 13.09 -3.01
CA ASP A 109 14.38 14.34 -2.25
C ASP A 109 13.30 14.29 -1.16
N GLY A 110 13.21 13.17 -0.46
CA GLY A 110 12.27 12.98 0.63
C GLY A 110 10.83 12.72 0.22
N LYS A 111 10.56 12.51 -1.06
CA LYS A 111 9.22 12.20 -1.59
C LYS A 111 9.20 10.84 -2.26
N ILE A 112 8.08 10.15 -2.14
CA ILE A 112 7.88 8.84 -2.77
C ILE A 112 7.54 9.05 -4.23
N VAL A 113 8.38 8.52 -5.13
CA VAL A 113 8.20 8.64 -6.58
C VAL A 113 7.66 7.35 -7.19
N LYS A 114 7.85 6.20 -6.54
CA LYS A 114 7.41 4.92 -7.08
C LYS A 114 7.06 3.94 -5.98
N PHE A 115 6.03 3.14 -6.21
CA PHE A 115 5.61 2.05 -5.35
C PHE A 115 5.22 0.84 -6.20
N ASN A 116 5.68 -0.34 -5.80
CA ASN A 116 5.25 -1.62 -6.37
C ASN A 116 4.79 -2.55 -5.25
N GLN A 117 3.57 -3.08 -5.39
CA GLN A 117 3.02 -4.06 -4.47
C GLN A 117 3.34 -5.48 -4.92
N HIS A 118 3.75 -6.33 -3.98
CA HIS A 118 3.83 -7.78 -4.15
C HIS A 118 3.02 -8.43 -3.03
N THR A 119 2.15 -9.36 -3.38
CA THR A 119 1.33 -10.06 -2.41
C THR A 119 0.85 -11.39 -2.98
N ASP A 120 0.25 -12.22 -2.14
CA ASP A 120 -0.25 -13.54 -2.54
C ASP A 120 -1.66 -13.42 -3.10
N THR A 121 -1.74 -13.10 -4.38
CA THR A 121 -3.02 -12.84 -5.06
C THR A 121 -3.90 -14.09 -5.20
N LEU A 122 -3.30 -15.28 -5.27
CA LEU A 122 -4.06 -16.53 -5.32
C LEU A 122 -4.78 -16.77 -3.99
N VAL A 123 -4.07 -16.59 -2.87
CA VAL A 123 -4.65 -16.76 -1.53
C VAL A 123 -5.74 -15.71 -1.30
N ILE A 124 -5.52 -14.46 -1.70
CA ILE A 124 -6.53 -13.41 -1.59
C ILE A 124 -7.81 -13.83 -2.34
N ALA A 125 -7.70 -14.21 -3.59
CA ALA A 125 -8.85 -14.60 -4.40
C ALA A 125 -9.59 -15.80 -3.79
N ARG A 126 -8.84 -16.82 -3.37
CA ARG A 126 -9.41 -18.02 -2.75
C ARG A 126 -10.13 -17.67 -1.44
N ASP A 127 -9.49 -16.94 -0.55
CA ASP A 127 -10.03 -16.65 0.77
C ASP A 127 -11.23 -15.69 0.72
N LEU A 128 -11.25 -14.79 -0.26
CA LEU A 128 -12.36 -13.86 -0.45
C LEU A 128 -13.48 -14.42 -1.35
N GLY A 129 -13.29 -15.59 -1.94
CA GLY A 129 -14.28 -16.21 -2.81
C GLY A 129 -14.41 -15.52 -4.17
N LEU A 130 -13.31 -15.03 -4.68
CA LEU A 130 -13.27 -14.33 -5.98
C LEU A 130 -12.93 -15.27 -7.14
#